data_2ca72d66377596552a3c53ce9a3af4a7
#
_entry.id   2ca72d66377596552a3c53ce9a3af4a7
#
_cell.length_a   1.000
_cell.length_b   1.000
_cell.length_c   1.000
_cell.angle_alpha   90.00
_cell.angle_beta   90.00
_cell.angle_gamma   90.00
#
_symmetry.space_group_name_H-M   'P 1'
#
loop_
_entity.id
_entity.type
_entity.pdbx_description
1 polymer ?
#
loop_
_entity_poly.entity_id
_entity_poly.type
_entity_poly.pdbx_seq_one_letter_code
_entity_poly.pdbx_strand_id
1 'polypeptide(L)'
;MKREDFTFVHSLRVRWAEVDRQDVVFNGHYFLYFDVAVAEYWRAIGFRYPEDLVEKFGTDIYAVKASAEYHGSATYDELIDIGCRVGRIGRSSMQLVFGIWRGAEHITSGELVYVNADPKTRKSAPWPEPVKRAILRFERTPPAETNA
;
A
#
# COMPACT_ATOMS: atom_id res chain seq x y z
N MET A 1 6.99 -14.62 -1.06
CA MET A 1 5.71 -13.89 -1.01
C MET A 1 4.62 -14.74 -1.60
N LYS A 2 3.56 -14.96 -0.85
CA LYS A 2 2.40 -15.76 -1.26
C LYS A 2 1.15 -14.90 -1.10
N ARG A 3 0.10 -15.20 -1.88
CA ARG A 3 -1.17 -14.48 -1.78
C ARG A 3 -1.78 -14.58 -0.37
N GLU A 4 -1.62 -15.73 0.28
CA GLU A 4 -2.13 -15.97 1.63
C GLU A 4 -1.46 -15.12 2.72
N ASP A 5 -0.32 -14.51 2.43
CA ASP A 5 0.36 -13.60 3.35
C ASP A 5 -0.41 -12.29 3.54
N PHE A 6 -1.37 -12.01 2.66
CA PHE A 6 -2.14 -10.76 2.65
C PHE A 6 -3.55 -10.97 3.20
N THR A 7 -3.88 -10.26 4.25
CA THR A 7 -5.26 -10.20 4.77
C THR A 7 -6.15 -9.41 3.82
N PHE A 8 -5.59 -8.34 3.23
CA PHE A 8 -6.30 -7.45 2.33
C PHE A 8 -5.83 -7.64 0.90
N VAL A 9 -6.80 -7.79 0.00
CA VAL A 9 -6.56 -7.87 -1.45
C VAL A 9 -7.64 -7.04 -2.16
N HIS A 10 -7.21 -6.15 -3.03
CA HIS A 10 -8.10 -5.35 -3.87
C HIS A 10 -7.99 -5.79 -5.32
N SER A 11 -9.12 -6.06 -5.97
CA SER A 11 -9.16 -6.47 -7.37
C SER A 11 -9.51 -5.29 -8.25
N LEU A 12 -8.82 -5.13 -9.37
CA LEU A 12 -9.16 -4.13 -10.37
C LEU A 12 -8.90 -4.67 -11.78
N ARG A 13 -9.57 -4.05 -12.75
CA ARG A 13 -9.38 -4.36 -14.16
C ARG A 13 -8.44 -3.37 -14.80
N VAL A 14 -7.46 -3.88 -15.55
CA VAL A 14 -6.51 -3.04 -16.30
C VAL A 14 -7.26 -2.28 -17.38
N ARG A 15 -7.07 -0.95 -17.42
CA ARG A 15 -7.74 -0.04 -18.37
C ARG A 15 -6.85 0.24 -19.57
N TRP A 16 -7.49 0.63 -20.66
CA TRP A 16 -6.81 0.96 -21.92
C TRP A 16 -5.71 2.02 -21.71
N ALA A 17 -5.98 3.04 -20.92
CA ALA A 17 -5.04 4.13 -20.65
C ALA A 17 -3.78 3.69 -19.90
N GLU A 18 -3.75 2.50 -19.33
CA GLU A 18 -2.62 2.01 -18.51
C GLU A 18 -1.62 1.19 -19.32
N VAL A 19 -1.97 0.83 -20.56
CA VAL A 19 -1.17 -0.03 -21.42
C VAL A 19 -0.29 0.83 -22.33
N ASP A 20 0.95 0.44 -22.49
CA ASP A 20 1.90 1.15 -23.35
C ASP A 20 2.02 0.51 -24.75
N ARG A 21 2.97 1.02 -25.54
CA ARG A 21 3.18 0.52 -26.91
C ARG A 21 3.60 -0.96 -26.96
N GLN A 22 4.09 -1.54 -25.88
CA GLN A 22 4.47 -2.94 -25.79
C GLN A 22 3.28 -3.87 -25.49
N ASP A 23 2.05 -3.34 -25.46
CA ASP A 23 0.81 -4.03 -25.12
C ASP A 23 0.80 -4.59 -23.68
N VAL A 24 1.56 -3.99 -22.80
CA VAL A 24 1.57 -4.32 -21.37
C VAL A 24 1.38 -3.06 -20.55
N VAL A 25 0.96 -3.24 -19.31
CA VAL A 25 0.86 -2.13 -18.38
C VAL A 25 2.21 -1.44 -18.28
N PHE A 26 2.22 -0.11 -18.47
CA PHE A 26 3.43 0.69 -18.32
C PHE A 26 4.00 0.51 -16.92
N ASN A 27 5.31 0.27 -16.82
CA ASN A 27 5.95 -0.10 -15.55
C ASN A 27 5.66 0.89 -14.41
N GLY A 28 5.61 2.18 -14.68
CA GLY A 28 5.28 3.21 -13.70
C GLY A 28 3.86 3.14 -13.16
N HIS A 29 2.93 2.54 -13.90
CA HIS A 29 1.53 2.40 -13.49
C HIS A 29 1.34 1.46 -12.30
N TYR A 30 2.26 0.55 -12.07
CA TYR A 30 2.18 -0.34 -10.90
C TYR A 30 2.23 0.44 -9.59
N PHE A 31 2.92 1.57 -9.56
CA PHE A 31 2.91 2.46 -8.40
C PHE A 31 1.53 3.09 -8.16
N LEU A 32 0.79 3.39 -9.22
CA LEU A 32 -0.60 3.84 -9.10
C LEU A 32 -1.50 2.72 -8.58
N TYR A 33 -1.27 1.49 -8.98
CA TYR A 33 -1.99 0.34 -8.44
C TYR A 33 -1.73 0.17 -6.95
N PHE A 34 -0.49 0.37 -6.50
CA PHE A 34 -0.16 0.36 -5.07
C PHE A 34 -0.92 1.45 -4.34
N ASP A 35 -0.98 2.65 -4.92
CA ASP A 35 -1.68 3.79 -4.32
C ASP A 35 -3.19 3.53 -4.18
N VAL A 36 -3.82 2.96 -5.21
CA VAL A 36 -5.22 2.53 -5.13
C VAL A 36 -5.42 1.53 -4.00
N ALA A 37 -4.54 0.54 -3.90
CA ALA A 37 -4.63 -0.47 -2.85
C ALA A 37 -4.42 0.13 -1.45
N VAL A 38 -3.55 1.12 -1.30
CA VAL A 38 -3.36 1.85 -0.03
C VAL A 38 -4.65 2.55 0.40
N ALA A 39 -5.31 3.25 -0.53
CA ALA A 39 -6.56 3.93 -0.24
C ALA A 39 -7.64 2.94 0.22
N GLU A 40 -7.74 1.81 -0.45
CA GLU A 40 -8.70 0.76 -0.08
C GLU A 40 -8.30 0.06 1.22
N TYR A 41 -7.01 -0.09 1.49
CA TYR A 41 -6.52 -0.63 2.76
C TYR A 41 -6.95 0.23 3.95
N TRP A 42 -6.80 1.57 3.84
CA TRP A 42 -7.26 2.48 4.89
C TRP A 42 -8.75 2.29 5.18
N ARG A 43 -9.58 2.17 4.13
CA ARG A 43 -11.02 1.90 4.29
C ARG A 43 -11.26 0.55 4.98
N ALA A 44 -10.50 -0.47 4.60
CA ALA A 44 -10.65 -1.81 5.16
C ALA A 44 -10.34 -1.88 6.65
N ILE A 45 -9.38 -1.10 7.14
CA ILE A 45 -9.08 -1.04 8.58
C ILE A 45 -9.93 -0.01 9.34
N GLY A 46 -10.85 0.67 8.66
CA GLY A 46 -11.84 1.55 9.28
C GLY A 46 -11.45 3.02 9.39
N PHE A 47 -10.50 3.48 8.58
CA PHE A 47 -10.07 4.88 8.55
C PHE A 47 -10.40 5.54 7.23
N ARG A 48 -11.05 6.69 7.29
CA ARG A 48 -11.25 7.56 6.13
C ARG A 48 -10.05 8.49 6.01
N TYR A 49 -9.44 8.55 4.87
CA TYR A 49 -8.39 9.51 4.60
C TYR A 49 -8.97 10.65 3.74
N PRO A 50 -8.75 11.94 4.05
CA PRO A 50 -7.88 12.46 5.14
C PRO A 50 -8.58 12.66 6.49
N GLU A 51 -9.90 12.46 6.59
CA GLU A 51 -10.71 12.87 7.73
C GLU A 51 -10.24 12.24 9.06
N ASP A 52 -10.00 10.95 9.06
CA ASP A 52 -9.67 10.20 10.27
C ASP A 52 -8.17 10.22 10.61
N LEU A 53 -7.35 10.87 9.82
CA LEU A 53 -5.92 11.04 10.07
C LEU A 53 -5.54 12.52 10.16
N VAL A 54 -5.62 13.24 9.05
CA VAL A 54 -5.17 14.64 8.97
C VAL A 54 -6.03 15.55 9.83
N GLU A 55 -7.35 15.46 9.66
CA GLU A 55 -8.28 16.35 10.37
C GLU A 55 -8.37 16.01 11.86
N LYS A 56 -8.32 14.72 12.19
CA LYS A 56 -8.48 14.27 13.58
C LYS A 56 -7.21 14.38 14.40
N PHE A 57 -6.05 14.05 13.83
CA PHE A 57 -4.79 13.98 14.55
C PHE A 57 -3.78 15.08 14.18
N GLY A 58 -4.05 15.83 13.11
CA GLY A 58 -3.20 16.94 12.67
C GLY A 58 -1.89 16.50 12.02
N THR A 59 -1.76 15.25 11.60
CA THR A 59 -0.58 14.73 10.91
C THR A 59 -0.98 14.14 9.57
N ASP A 60 -0.02 14.02 8.67
CA ASP A 60 -0.22 13.46 7.35
C ASP A 60 0.88 12.47 7.00
N ILE A 61 0.65 11.66 5.96
CA ILE A 61 1.57 10.62 5.53
C ILE A 61 2.30 11.06 4.28
N TYR A 62 3.60 10.81 4.25
CA TYR A 62 4.48 11.18 3.14
C TYR A 62 5.27 9.96 2.70
N ALA A 63 5.22 9.66 1.39
CA ALA A 63 6.02 8.58 0.82
C ALA A 63 7.48 9.02 0.74
N VAL A 64 8.38 8.24 1.32
CA VAL A 64 9.83 8.50 1.31
C VAL A 64 10.60 7.47 0.51
N LYS A 65 9.96 6.33 0.18
CA LYS A 65 10.56 5.29 -0.66
C LYS A 65 9.46 4.56 -1.40
N ALA A 66 9.70 4.23 -2.66
CA ALA A 66 8.85 3.36 -3.46
C ALA A 66 9.73 2.45 -4.31
N SER A 67 9.40 1.17 -4.36
CA SER A 67 10.11 0.21 -5.20
C SER A 67 9.18 -0.85 -5.75
N ALA A 68 9.51 -1.40 -6.91
CA ALA A 68 8.78 -2.48 -7.54
C ALA A 68 9.73 -3.45 -8.24
N GLU A 69 9.39 -4.72 -8.19
CA GLU A 69 10.06 -5.78 -8.95
C GLU A 69 9.03 -6.43 -9.86
N TYR A 70 9.38 -6.55 -11.13
CA TYR A 70 8.48 -7.05 -12.17
C TYR A 70 8.86 -8.49 -12.52
N HIS A 71 7.96 -9.42 -12.23
CA HIS A 71 8.12 -10.85 -12.53
C HIS A 71 7.35 -11.27 -13.78
N GLY A 72 6.36 -10.47 -14.15
CA GLY A 72 5.51 -10.63 -15.31
C GLY A 72 4.82 -9.31 -15.63
N SER A 73 3.94 -9.32 -16.61
CA SER A 73 3.24 -8.12 -17.06
C SER A 73 1.75 -8.39 -17.17
N ALA A 74 0.93 -7.45 -16.72
CA ALA A 74 -0.49 -7.44 -17.02
C ALA A 74 -0.74 -6.72 -18.35
N THR A 75 -1.85 -7.02 -18.98
CA THR A 75 -2.27 -6.36 -20.24
C THR A 75 -3.71 -5.88 -20.13
N TYR A 76 -4.16 -5.20 -21.18
CA TYR A 76 -5.50 -4.61 -21.27
C TYR A 76 -6.59 -5.62 -20.91
N ASP A 77 -7.55 -5.14 -20.13
CA ASP A 77 -8.78 -5.83 -19.74
C ASP A 77 -8.58 -7.05 -18.81
N GLU A 78 -7.35 -7.33 -18.40
CA GLU A 78 -7.12 -8.37 -17.41
C GLU A 78 -7.54 -7.92 -16.02
N LEU A 79 -8.07 -8.86 -15.22
CA LEU A 79 -8.36 -8.63 -13.81
C LEU A 79 -7.10 -8.98 -13.01
N ILE A 80 -6.66 -8.04 -12.19
CA ILE A 80 -5.50 -8.24 -11.31
C ILE A 80 -5.90 -8.04 -9.85
N ASP A 81 -5.22 -8.77 -8.97
CA ASP A 81 -5.42 -8.73 -7.52
C ASP A 81 -4.19 -8.12 -6.87
N ILE A 82 -4.41 -7.08 -6.09
CA ILE A 82 -3.34 -6.34 -5.40
C ILE A 82 -3.45 -6.59 -3.91
N GLY A 83 -2.52 -7.37 -3.37
CA GLY A 83 -2.36 -7.52 -1.93
C GLY A 83 -1.61 -6.32 -1.36
N CYS A 84 -2.10 -5.83 -0.23
CA CYS A 84 -1.46 -4.75 0.52
C CYS A 84 -1.47 -5.11 2.00
N ARG A 85 -0.32 -5.01 2.65
CA ARG A 85 -0.21 -5.24 4.09
C ARG A 85 0.87 -4.34 4.68
N VAL A 86 0.75 -4.07 5.96
CA VAL A 86 1.82 -3.42 6.72
C VAL A 86 2.83 -4.49 7.13
N GLY A 87 4.03 -4.40 6.59
CA GLY A 87 5.12 -5.33 6.92
C GLY A 87 5.92 -4.92 8.14
N ARG A 88 6.04 -3.61 8.35
CA ARG A 88 6.79 -3.05 9.49
C ARG A 88 6.15 -1.73 9.91
N ILE A 89 6.07 -1.52 11.21
CA ILE A 89 5.60 -0.27 11.79
C ILE A 89 6.59 0.20 12.83
N GLY A 90 7.06 1.44 12.67
CA GLY A 90 7.93 2.11 13.62
C GLY A 90 7.19 3.20 14.40
N ARG A 91 7.96 4.05 15.08
CA ARG A 91 7.41 5.21 15.79
C ARG A 91 6.67 6.16 14.82
N SER A 92 7.32 6.52 13.73
CA SER A 92 6.81 7.46 12.72
C SER A 92 6.85 6.89 11.30
N SER A 93 7.48 5.76 11.07
CA SER A 93 7.60 5.14 9.76
C SER A 93 6.72 3.89 9.65
N MET A 94 6.32 3.58 8.43
CA MET A 94 5.51 2.40 8.13
C MET A 94 5.92 1.87 6.75
N GLN A 95 6.20 0.57 6.68
CA GLN A 95 6.45 -0.10 5.42
C GLN A 95 5.19 -0.85 4.99
N LEU A 96 4.69 -0.52 3.80
CA LEU A 96 3.65 -1.30 3.17
C LEU A 96 4.29 -2.20 2.12
N VAL A 97 3.83 -3.45 2.09
CA VAL A 97 4.30 -4.49 1.18
C VAL A 97 3.16 -4.84 0.25
N PHE A 98 3.48 -4.98 -1.03
CA PHE A 98 2.51 -5.28 -2.08
C PHE A 98 2.89 -6.53 -2.85
N GLY A 99 1.88 -7.26 -3.26
CA GLY A 99 2.01 -8.31 -4.26
C GLY A 99 0.87 -8.19 -5.25
N ILE A 100 1.14 -8.34 -6.53
CA ILE A 100 0.12 -8.33 -7.57
C ILE A 100 0.08 -9.67 -8.28
N TRP A 101 -1.13 -10.21 -8.42
CA TRP A 101 -1.39 -11.49 -9.08
C TRP A 101 -2.35 -11.32 -10.24
N ARG A 102 -2.09 -12.05 -11.30
CA ARG A 102 -3.02 -12.30 -12.38
C ARG A 102 -3.41 -13.77 -12.27
N GLY A 103 -4.61 -14.04 -11.73
CA GLY A 103 -4.96 -15.41 -11.37
C GLY A 103 -3.99 -15.96 -10.32
N ALA A 104 -3.35 -17.09 -10.62
CA ALA A 104 -2.36 -17.69 -9.74
C ALA A 104 -0.93 -17.16 -9.97
N GLU A 105 -0.71 -16.39 -11.02
CA GLU A 105 0.61 -15.89 -11.38
C GLU A 105 0.97 -14.63 -10.60
N HIS A 106 2.07 -14.68 -9.86
CA HIS A 106 2.62 -13.52 -9.16
C HIS A 106 3.41 -12.67 -10.15
N ILE A 107 2.90 -11.48 -10.49
CA ILE A 107 3.49 -10.65 -11.54
C ILE A 107 4.31 -9.47 -11.02
N THR A 108 4.06 -9.00 -9.80
CA THR A 108 4.78 -7.84 -9.26
C THR A 108 4.89 -7.93 -7.76
N SER A 109 6.02 -7.51 -7.22
CA SER A 109 6.22 -7.25 -5.79
C SER A 109 6.54 -5.77 -5.61
N GLY A 110 6.11 -5.18 -4.50
CA GLY A 110 6.36 -3.77 -4.26
C GLY A 110 6.49 -3.41 -2.80
N GLU A 111 7.01 -2.21 -2.57
CA GLU A 111 7.18 -1.65 -1.25
C GLU A 111 6.98 -0.14 -1.30
N LEU A 112 6.27 0.39 -0.32
CA LEU A 112 6.23 1.82 -0.02
C LEU A 112 6.62 2.03 1.43
N VAL A 113 7.42 3.06 1.69
CA VAL A 113 7.69 3.51 3.06
C VAL A 113 7.07 4.88 3.25
N TYR A 114 6.19 4.97 4.21
CA TYR A 114 5.56 6.22 4.62
C TYR A 114 6.14 6.71 5.94
N VAL A 115 6.19 8.03 6.07
CA VAL A 115 6.49 8.69 7.35
C VAL A 115 5.31 9.58 7.72
N ASN A 116 4.86 9.44 8.97
CA ASN A 116 3.87 10.33 9.55
C ASN A 116 4.56 11.60 10.02
N ALA A 117 4.05 12.77 9.66
CA ALA A 117 4.70 14.04 9.96
C ALA A 117 3.66 15.16 10.13
N ASP A 118 4.07 16.19 10.86
CA ASP A 118 3.31 17.44 10.94
C ASP A 118 3.43 18.17 9.59
N PRO A 119 2.32 18.47 8.90
CA PRO A 119 2.39 19.10 7.59
C PRO A 119 2.92 20.53 7.61
N LYS A 120 2.89 21.21 8.75
CA LYS A 120 3.37 22.60 8.91
C LYS A 120 4.88 22.63 9.13
N THR A 121 5.38 21.83 10.07
CA THR A 121 6.80 21.82 10.43
C THR A 121 7.61 20.82 9.60
N ARG A 122 6.95 19.85 8.98
CA ARG A 122 7.53 18.73 8.22
C ARG A 122 8.38 17.81 9.11
N LYS A 123 8.23 17.90 10.42
CA LYS A 123 8.90 17.01 11.37
C LYS A 123 8.08 15.75 11.57
N SER A 124 8.78 14.62 11.70
CA SER A 124 8.14 13.33 11.97
C SER A 124 7.38 13.36 13.29
N ALA A 125 6.26 12.64 13.30
CA ALA A 125 5.38 12.50 14.44
C ALA A 125 5.03 11.03 14.64
N PRO A 126 4.81 10.58 15.89
CA PRO A 126 4.42 9.18 16.11
C PRO A 126 3.06 8.88 15.48
N TRP A 127 2.89 7.64 15.04
CA TRP A 127 1.59 7.18 14.60
C TRP A 127 0.58 7.26 15.74
N PRO A 128 -0.65 7.75 15.47
CA PRO A 128 -1.70 7.71 16.46
C PRO A 128 -1.98 6.27 16.93
N GLU A 129 -2.13 6.07 18.24
CA GLU A 129 -2.38 4.74 18.79
C GLU A 129 -3.60 4.02 18.19
N PRO A 130 -4.74 4.70 17.90
CA PRO A 130 -5.85 4.03 17.24
C PRO A 130 -5.51 3.46 15.87
N VAL A 131 -4.64 4.12 15.10
CA VAL A 131 -4.18 3.65 13.78
C VAL A 131 -3.33 2.40 13.96
N LYS A 132 -2.36 2.45 14.86
CA LYS A 132 -1.49 1.31 15.19
C LYS A 132 -2.30 0.09 15.60
N ARG A 133 -3.23 0.27 16.52
CA ARG A 133 -4.10 -0.82 17.01
C ARG A 133 -4.96 -1.41 15.92
N ALA A 134 -5.51 -0.58 15.03
CA ALA A 134 -6.33 -1.06 13.92
C ALA A 134 -5.52 -1.95 12.97
N ILE A 135 -4.30 -1.55 12.66
CA ILE A 135 -3.38 -2.34 11.82
C ILE A 135 -3.06 -3.67 12.49
N LEU A 136 -2.62 -3.65 13.74
CA LEU A 136 -2.25 -4.86 14.47
C LEU A 136 -3.42 -5.85 14.63
N ARG A 137 -4.63 -5.31 14.77
CA ARG A 137 -5.84 -6.14 14.88
C ARG A 137 -6.22 -6.75 13.52
N PHE A 138 -6.00 -6.03 12.45
CA PHE A 138 -6.41 -6.44 11.10
C PHE A 138 -5.47 -7.47 10.49
N GLU A 139 -4.17 -7.30 10.67
CA GLU A 139 -3.16 -8.12 10.00
C GLU A 139 -3.06 -9.52 10.63
N ARG A 140 -3.27 -10.57 9.82
CA ARG A 140 -3.05 -11.97 10.25
C ARG A 140 -1.57 -12.24 10.48
N THR A 141 -0.71 -11.69 9.62
CA THR A 141 0.74 -11.71 9.81
C THR A 141 1.13 -10.41 10.49
N PRO A 142 1.47 -10.43 11.77
CA PRO A 142 1.78 -9.19 12.49
C PRO A 142 2.95 -8.43 11.85
N PRO A 143 2.82 -7.11 11.71
CA PRO A 143 3.97 -6.30 11.27
C PRO A 143 5.12 -6.38 12.26
N ALA A 144 6.35 -6.31 11.76
CA ALA A 144 7.50 -6.13 12.62
C ALA A 144 7.43 -4.74 13.27
N GLU A 145 7.64 -4.66 14.57
CA GLU A 145 7.66 -3.39 15.29
C GLU A 145 9.10 -2.92 15.47
N THR A 146 9.34 -1.63 15.22
CA THR A 146 10.67 -1.01 15.37
C THR A 146 10.56 0.31 16.12
N ASN A 147 11.70 0.87 16.51
CA ASN A 147 11.76 2.17 17.18
C ASN A 147 11.93 3.35 16.20
N ALA A 148 12.03 3.07 14.92
CA ALA A 148 12.30 4.10 13.89
C ALA A 148 11.07 4.95 13.53
#